data_40eed42fe085fb67c355b12947b39246
#
_entry.id   40eed42fe085fb67c355b12947b39246
#
_cell.length_a   1.000
_cell.length_b   1.000
_cell.length_c   1.000
_cell.angle_alpha   90.00
_cell.angle_beta   90.00
_cell.angle_gamma   90.00
#
_symmetry.space_group_name_H-M   'P 1'
#
loop_
_entity.id
_entity.type
_entity.pdbx_description
1 polymer ?
#
loop_
_entity_poly.entity_id
_entity_poly.type
_entity_poly.pdbx_seq_one_letter_code
_entity_poly.pdbx_strand_id
1 'polypeptide(L)'
;MKALCWNGVNRVDVETVPDPEIINDQDAIVKVRLSSVCGSDLHQISGYIPTMRAGDVIGHEFQGEIVEVGAAVQKHSIGDRVVVCSVIACGRCWFCQKGLFSLCENGNTNPAITEMMWGQHPAGIFGYSHAMGGFKGSHAEYIRVPYADTVAFSVPEGLDDQTALFASDSAPTGWMGADMGNVQPGDVVAVWGCGAVGQMAARAAILLGAERVVIIDRFDYRLQMAEQHIGAETLNYEKTNVDSELREMTGGRGPDVCIEAIGLEAHSPGPQFFYDWVKQQTYLQSDRPDALREAIYSCRKGGTVFALGVFVGLIDKFPMGALMNKGLTLRGAQQHGERYIPMLLERMGAGELNTAHLMTHPMPLDDGAKGYDYFKNKIDGCVRAVFQPEANGST
;
A
#
# COMPACT_ATOMS: atom_id res chain seq x y z
N MET A 1 24.49 -10.36 4.62
CA MET A 1 23.59 -10.33 3.45
C MET A 1 23.59 -8.96 2.79
N LYS A 2 23.26 -8.89 1.47
CA LYS A 2 22.99 -7.61 0.80
C LYS A 2 21.61 -7.08 1.16
N ALA A 3 21.49 -5.77 1.32
CA ALA A 3 20.22 -5.08 1.54
C ALA A 3 20.26 -3.65 0.99
N LEU A 4 19.10 -3.12 0.60
CA LEU A 4 18.94 -1.74 0.18
C LEU A 4 18.60 -0.88 1.41
N CYS A 5 19.51 0.03 1.73
CA CYS A 5 19.48 0.85 2.96
C CYS A 5 19.15 2.30 2.65
N TRP A 6 18.34 2.93 3.51
CA TRP A 6 18.15 4.37 3.52
C TRP A 6 19.32 5.06 4.20
N ASN A 7 19.97 6.00 3.53
CA ASN A 7 21.17 6.72 4.01
C ASN A 7 20.99 8.23 4.02
N GLY A 8 19.75 8.69 4.05
CA GLY A 8 19.39 10.09 4.07
C GLY A 8 18.33 10.44 3.04
N VAL A 9 17.84 11.67 3.07
CA VAL A 9 16.80 12.15 2.18
C VAL A 9 17.22 11.98 0.71
N ASN A 10 16.39 11.27 -0.06
CA ASN A 10 16.61 10.91 -1.47
C ASN A 10 17.88 10.08 -1.72
N ARG A 11 18.39 9.39 -0.71
CA ARG A 11 19.56 8.52 -0.85
C ARG A 11 19.29 7.13 -0.32
N VAL A 12 19.39 6.14 -1.20
CA VAL A 12 19.34 4.71 -0.90
C VAL A 12 20.53 4.02 -1.58
N ASP A 13 21.21 3.14 -0.84
CA ASP A 13 22.39 2.43 -1.31
C ASP A 13 22.27 0.94 -0.96
N VAL A 14 22.81 0.05 -1.81
CA VAL A 14 22.94 -1.36 -1.47
C VAL A 14 24.17 -1.56 -0.59
N GLU A 15 23.96 -2.18 0.56
CA GLU A 15 25.00 -2.41 1.56
C GLU A 15 25.07 -3.86 2.00
N THR A 16 26.19 -4.24 2.59
CA THR A 16 26.31 -5.50 3.31
C THR A 16 25.96 -5.28 4.77
N VAL A 17 24.87 -5.92 5.22
CA VAL A 17 24.39 -5.85 6.59
C VAL A 17 24.44 -7.23 7.25
N PRO A 18 24.41 -7.33 8.61
CA PRO A 18 24.29 -8.62 9.27
C PRO A 18 23.05 -9.40 8.83
N ASP A 19 23.15 -10.71 8.73
CA ASP A 19 22.03 -11.58 8.47
C ASP A 19 21.01 -11.50 9.60
N PRO A 20 19.70 -11.69 9.34
CA PRO A 20 18.70 -11.71 10.38
C PRO A 20 18.81 -13.01 11.20
N GLU A 21 18.43 -12.92 12.48
CA GLU A 21 18.42 -14.05 13.42
C GLU A 21 17.02 -14.20 14.02
N ILE A 22 16.65 -15.43 14.43
CA ILE A 22 15.47 -15.67 15.27
C ILE A 22 15.70 -14.99 16.63
N ILE A 23 14.81 -14.06 16.99
CA ILE A 23 14.86 -13.34 18.27
C ILE A 23 13.82 -13.91 19.24
N ASN A 24 12.66 -14.32 18.73
CA ASN A 24 11.57 -14.91 19.51
C ASN A 24 11.12 -16.22 18.88
N ASP A 25 10.57 -17.10 19.70
CA ASP A 25 10.11 -18.43 19.27
C ASP A 25 8.99 -18.38 18.20
N GLN A 26 8.33 -17.23 18.02
CA GLN A 26 7.27 -17.02 17.02
C GLN A 26 7.79 -16.41 15.69
N ASP A 27 9.10 -16.22 15.57
CA ASP A 27 9.72 -15.64 14.37
C ASP A 27 9.97 -16.71 13.31
N ALA A 28 10.04 -16.27 12.05
CA ALA A 28 10.65 -17.02 10.95
C ALA A 28 11.68 -16.16 10.23
N ILE A 29 12.65 -16.79 9.55
CA ILE A 29 13.51 -16.14 8.56
C ILE A 29 13.01 -16.52 7.19
N VAL A 30 12.77 -15.53 6.36
CA VAL A 30 12.35 -15.69 4.97
C VAL A 30 13.49 -15.27 4.06
N LYS A 31 13.89 -16.17 3.14
CA LYS A 31 14.72 -15.85 1.99
C LYS A 31 13.85 -15.14 0.96
N VAL A 32 14.11 -13.87 0.70
CA VAL A 32 13.28 -13.05 -0.18
C VAL A 32 13.51 -13.45 -1.63
N ARG A 33 12.44 -13.78 -2.34
CA ARG A 33 12.47 -14.05 -3.79
C ARG A 33 12.10 -12.83 -4.60
N LEU A 34 11.03 -12.12 -4.18
CA LEU A 34 10.57 -10.88 -4.80
C LEU A 34 10.24 -9.86 -3.73
N SER A 35 10.64 -8.61 -3.94
CA SER A 35 10.27 -7.48 -3.10
C SER A 35 9.95 -6.24 -3.93
N SER A 36 8.74 -5.69 -3.77
CA SER A 36 8.20 -4.57 -4.58
C SER A 36 8.40 -3.23 -3.90
N VAL A 37 8.71 -2.21 -4.69
CA VAL A 37 8.68 -0.81 -4.25
C VAL A 37 7.22 -0.35 -4.10
N CYS A 38 6.87 0.27 -2.98
CA CYS A 38 5.56 0.86 -2.72
C CYS A 38 5.59 2.40 -2.82
N GLY A 39 4.43 3.00 -3.09
CA GLY A 39 4.28 4.47 -3.05
C GLY A 39 4.66 5.07 -1.70
N SER A 40 4.34 4.38 -0.62
CA SER A 40 4.64 4.81 0.74
C SER A 40 6.15 4.80 1.10
N ASP A 41 6.97 4.00 0.41
CA ASP A 41 8.43 4.07 0.56
C ASP A 41 8.98 5.42 0.13
N LEU A 42 8.37 6.05 -0.89
CA LEU A 42 8.79 7.37 -1.35
C LEU A 42 8.68 8.43 -0.27
N HIS A 43 7.67 8.33 0.60
CA HIS A 43 7.48 9.28 1.70
C HIS A 43 8.64 9.21 2.71
N GLN A 44 9.18 8.00 2.95
CA GLN A 44 10.35 7.78 3.79
C GLN A 44 11.62 8.31 3.11
N ILE A 45 11.81 7.95 1.84
CA ILE A 45 12.98 8.38 1.04
C ILE A 45 13.00 9.89 0.90
N SER A 46 11.85 10.53 0.68
CA SER A 46 11.73 11.99 0.56
C SER A 46 11.81 12.73 1.91
N GLY A 47 11.92 12.02 3.04
CA GLY A 47 12.10 12.60 4.37
C GLY A 47 10.82 13.15 5.02
N TYR A 48 9.63 12.81 4.51
CA TYR A 48 8.35 13.22 5.12
C TYR A 48 7.99 12.40 6.35
N ILE A 49 8.50 11.17 6.46
CA ILE A 49 8.30 10.30 7.63
C ILE A 49 9.45 10.50 8.61
N PRO A 50 9.19 10.91 9.85
CA PRO A 50 10.24 11.12 10.84
C PRO A 50 10.81 9.80 11.36
N THR A 51 11.99 9.88 12.02
CA THR A 51 12.65 8.79 12.74
C THR A 51 13.32 7.72 11.90
N MET A 52 13.52 7.92 10.58
CA MET A 52 14.43 7.10 9.79
C MET A 52 15.87 7.32 10.25
N ARG A 53 16.69 6.27 10.18
CA ARG A 53 18.12 6.29 10.52
C ARG A 53 18.95 5.75 9.37
N ALA A 54 20.14 6.32 9.16
CA ALA A 54 21.05 5.79 8.16
C ALA A 54 21.36 4.31 8.44
N GLY A 55 21.29 3.48 7.40
CA GLY A 55 21.41 2.03 7.48
C GLY A 55 20.09 1.26 7.70
N ASP A 56 18.94 1.94 7.82
CA ASP A 56 17.65 1.27 7.87
C ASP A 56 17.35 0.56 6.55
N VAL A 57 17.13 -0.75 6.61
CA VAL A 57 16.72 -1.57 5.46
C VAL A 57 15.24 -1.27 5.16
N ILE A 58 14.94 -0.90 3.92
CA ILE A 58 13.60 -0.49 3.48
C ILE A 58 12.86 -1.61 2.72
N GLY A 59 11.58 -1.35 2.38
CA GLY A 59 10.69 -2.28 1.66
C GLY A 59 9.79 -3.10 2.57
N HIS A 60 8.54 -3.33 2.12
CA HIS A 60 7.52 -4.02 2.91
C HIS A 60 6.54 -4.88 2.10
N GLU A 61 6.63 -4.86 0.77
CA GLU A 61 5.84 -5.73 -0.11
C GLU A 61 6.72 -6.90 -0.59
N PHE A 62 6.53 -8.11 -0.04
CA PHE A 62 7.44 -9.22 -0.38
C PHE A 62 6.82 -10.60 -0.27
N GLN A 63 7.48 -11.53 -0.93
CA GLN A 63 7.27 -12.96 -0.85
C GLN A 63 8.62 -13.70 -0.90
N GLY A 64 8.65 -14.92 -0.39
CA GLY A 64 9.87 -15.71 -0.38
C GLY A 64 9.67 -17.13 0.15
N GLU A 65 10.75 -17.73 0.59
CA GLU A 65 10.80 -19.09 1.14
C GLU A 65 11.28 -19.06 2.59
N ILE A 66 10.60 -19.77 3.45
CA ILE A 66 11.01 -19.90 4.87
C ILE A 66 12.27 -20.77 4.93
N VAL A 67 13.34 -20.25 5.53
CA VAL A 67 14.61 -20.95 5.71
C VAL A 67 14.93 -21.30 7.16
N GLU A 68 14.27 -20.65 8.11
CA GLU A 68 14.39 -20.93 9.54
C GLU A 68 13.09 -20.59 10.24
N VAL A 69 12.72 -21.34 11.30
CA VAL A 69 11.53 -21.12 12.13
C VAL A 69 11.86 -21.20 13.60
N GLY A 70 11.27 -20.33 14.41
CA GLY A 70 11.33 -20.39 15.86
C GLY A 70 10.49 -21.55 16.43
N ALA A 71 10.80 -21.96 17.64
CA ALA A 71 10.24 -23.17 18.26
C ALA A 71 8.72 -23.14 18.47
N ALA A 72 8.09 -21.98 18.47
CA ALA A 72 6.63 -21.81 18.66
C ALA A 72 5.87 -21.63 17.34
N VAL A 73 6.54 -21.62 16.19
CA VAL A 73 5.88 -21.57 14.86
C VAL A 73 5.23 -22.92 14.58
N GLN A 74 3.95 -22.92 14.23
CA GLN A 74 3.14 -24.12 14.07
C GLN A 74 2.54 -24.29 12.67
N LYS A 75 2.31 -23.17 11.94
CA LYS A 75 1.65 -23.20 10.65
C LYS A 75 2.60 -23.32 9.46
N HIS A 76 3.88 -23.13 9.70
CA HIS A 76 4.89 -23.04 8.66
C HIS A 76 6.07 -23.96 8.92
N SER A 77 6.70 -24.41 7.87
CA SER A 77 7.91 -25.25 7.83
C SER A 77 8.98 -24.65 6.93
N ILE A 78 10.23 -25.06 7.13
CA ILE A 78 11.33 -24.71 6.22
C ILE A 78 11.01 -25.25 4.82
N GLY A 79 11.18 -24.40 3.81
CA GLY A 79 10.86 -24.68 2.41
C GLY A 79 9.48 -24.14 1.97
N ASP A 80 8.64 -23.71 2.89
CA ASP A 80 7.32 -23.12 2.53
C ASP A 80 7.49 -21.82 1.77
N ARG A 81 6.78 -21.70 0.64
CA ARG A 81 6.63 -20.45 -0.09
C ARG A 81 5.56 -19.61 0.57
N VAL A 82 5.91 -18.38 0.95
CA VAL A 82 5.00 -17.49 1.66
C VAL A 82 4.95 -16.09 1.07
N VAL A 83 3.77 -15.46 1.12
CA VAL A 83 3.60 -14.01 1.09
C VAL A 83 3.55 -13.53 2.52
N VAL A 84 4.12 -12.37 2.81
CA VAL A 84 4.12 -11.80 4.15
C VAL A 84 3.39 -10.46 4.13
N CYS A 85 2.42 -10.28 5.02
CA CYS A 85 1.71 -9.01 5.20
C CYS A 85 2.68 -7.91 5.60
N SER A 86 2.57 -6.72 5.03
CA SER A 86 3.44 -5.59 5.35
C SER A 86 3.28 -5.10 6.81
N VAL A 87 2.12 -5.33 7.41
CA VAL A 87 1.80 -4.99 8.80
C VAL A 87 2.19 -6.15 9.73
N ILE A 88 2.70 -5.81 10.91
CA ILE A 88 3.15 -6.79 11.91
C ILE A 88 2.11 -6.89 13.02
N ALA A 89 1.38 -7.99 13.07
CA ALA A 89 0.29 -8.21 14.02
C ALA A 89 0.45 -9.49 14.82
N CYS A 90 0.08 -9.45 16.11
CA CYS A 90 0.26 -10.59 17.02
C CYS A 90 -0.84 -11.66 16.94
N GLY A 91 -1.95 -11.41 16.24
CA GLY A 91 -3.08 -12.32 16.07
C GLY A 91 -3.98 -12.52 17.32
N ARG A 92 -3.62 -12.02 18.51
CA ARG A 92 -4.29 -12.36 19.78
C ARG A 92 -4.80 -11.19 20.62
N CYS A 93 -4.37 -9.96 20.36
CA CYS A 93 -4.88 -8.80 21.10
C CYS A 93 -6.33 -8.48 20.67
N TRP A 94 -6.97 -7.58 21.41
CA TRP A 94 -8.37 -7.22 21.14
C TRP A 94 -8.62 -6.76 19.69
N PHE A 95 -7.73 -5.93 19.15
CA PHE A 95 -7.84 -5.44 17.77
C PHE A 95 -7.67 -6.56 16.74
N CYS A 96 -6.67 -7.44 16.92
CA CYS A 96 -6.48 -8.58 16.01
C CYS A 96 -7.71 -9.51 15.99
N GLN A 97 -8.31 -9.80 17.17
CA GLN A 97 -9.52 -10.61 17.27
C GLN A 97 -10.75 -9.95 16.60
N LYS A 98 -10.72 -8.63 16.38
CA LYS A 98 -11.74 -7.89 15.64
C LYS A 98 -11.42 -7.74 14.14
N GLY A 99 -10.33 -8.35 13.67
CA GLY A 99 -9.87 -8.21 12.28
C GLY A 99 -9.28 -6.84 11.96
N LEU A 100 -8.88 -6.07 12.97
CA LEU A 100 -8.29 -4.74 12.87
C LEU A 100 -6.77 -4.81 13.08
N PHE A 101 -6.10 -5.61 12.26
CA PHE A 101 -4.70 -6.01 12.46
C PHE A 101 -3.71 -4.83 12.44
N SER A 102 -3.91 -3.82 11.62
CA SER A 102 -3.04 -2.64 11.60
C SER A 102 -3.13 -1.77 12.87
N LEU A 103 -4.03 -2.12 13.79
CA LEU A 103 -4.17 -1.49 15.10
C LEU A 103 -3.67 -2.40 16.23
N CYS A 104 -2.82 -3.40 15.92
CA CYS A 104 -2.31 -4.38 16.87
C CYS A 104 -1.53 -3.69 18.00
N GLU A 105 -1.89 -4.01 19.26
CA GLU A 105 -1.24 -3.47 20.47
C GLU A 105 0.18 -4.00 20.71
N ASN A 106 0.55 -5.11 20.07
CA ASN A 106 1.84 -5.77 20.28
C ASN A 106 2.75 -5.73 19.04
N GLY A 107 2.29 -5.16 17.94
CA GLY A 107 3.02 -5.13 16.67
C GLY A 107 4.07 -4.03 16.59
N ASN A 108 3.95 -2.95 17.37
CA ASN A 108 4.89 -1.82 17.37
C ASN A 108 5.79 -1.88 18.58
N THR A 109 7.10 -2.02 18.38
CA THR A 109 8.10 -2.09 19.46
C THR A 109 8.51 -0.72 20.00
N ASN A 110 8.06 0.38 19.38
CA ASN A 110 8.44 1.75 19.74
C ASN A 110 7.24 2.71 19.66
N PRO A 111 6.19 2.51 20.48
CA PRO A 111 4.91 3.20 20.32
C PRO A 111 4.90 4.69 20.70
N ALA A 112 5.83 5.13 21.57
CA ALA A 112 5.76 6.44 22.24
C ALA A 112 5.59 7.64 21.29
N ILE A 113 6.24 7.61 20.11
CA ILE A 113 6.17 8.72 19.15
C ILE A 113 4.79 8.79 18.52
N THR A 114 4.26 7.63 18.07
CA THR A 114 2.94 7.57 17.43
C THR A 114 1.81 7.81 18.42
N GLU A 115 1.96 7.40 19.68
CA GLU A 115 1.03 7.76 20.75
C GLU A 115 0.97 9.28 20.99
N MET A 116 2.13 9.94 20.98
CA MET A 116 2.18 11.39 21.09
C MET A 116 1.53 12.10 19.88
N MET A 117 1.70 11.56 18.67
CA MET A 117 1.16 12.16 17.44
C MET A 117 -0.34 11.92 17.25
N TRP A 118 -0.82 10.73 17.57
CA TRP A 118 -2.17 10.27 17.21
C TRP A 118 -3.02 9.82 18.41
N GLY A 119 -2.48 9.91 19.62
CA GLY A 119 -3.17 9.49 20.86
C GLY A 119 -3.18 7.99 21.11
N GLN A 120 -2.82 7.19 20.11
CA GLN A 120 -2.74 5.72 20.12
C GLN A 120 -1.65 5.30 19.13
N HIS A 121 -1.03 4.15 19.35
CA HIS A 121 -0.08 3.61 18.39
C HIS A 121 -0.73 2.60 17.45
N PRO A 122 -0.36 2.60 16.16
CA PRO A 122 -0.68 1.51 15.23
C PRO A 122 0.28 0.34 15.40
N ALA A 123 0.02 -0.75 14.66
CA ALA A 123 0.95 -1.87 14.50
C ALA A 123 2.27 -1.42 13.84
N GLY A 124 3.31 -2.24 13.95
CA GLY A 124 4.56 -2.06 13.21
C GLY A 124 4.40 -2.39 11.74
N ILE A 125 5.31 -1.85 10.94
CA ILE A 125 5.39 -2.11 9.49
C ILE A 125 6.85 -2.43 9.15
N PHE A 126 7.07 -3.45 8.31
CA PHE A 126 8.41 -3.79 7.82
C PHE A 126 9.01 -2.62 7.03
N GLY A 127 10.32 -2.40 7.16
CA GLY A 127 11.04 -1.41 6.39
C GLY A 127 10.56 0.03 6.56
N TYR A 128 9.80 0.31 7.60
CA TYR A 128 9.33 1.64 7.96
C TYR A 128 10.14 2.25 9.09
N SER A 129 9.87 3.54 9.37
CA SER A 129 10.59 4.32 10.37
C SER A 129 10.49 3.73 11.78
N HIS A 130 11.38 4.18 12.66
CA HIS A 130 11.37 3.74 14.07
C HIS A 130 10.10 4.12 14.83
N ALA A 131 9.33 5.11 14.39
CA ALA A 131 8.00 5.40 14.93
C ALA A 131 6.98 4.26 14.66
N MET A 132 7.20 3.48 13.59
CA MET A 132 6.41 2.31 13.21
C MET A 132 7.09 0.98 13.61
N GLY A 133 7.92 1.02 14.66
CA GLY A 133 8.57 -0.16 15.23
C GLY A 133 10.02 -0.35 14.81
N GLY A 134 10.50 0.25 13.71
CA GLY A 134 11.89 0.15 13.25
C GLY A 134 12.30 -1.27 12.81
N PHE A 135 11.37 -2.04 12.30
CA PHE A 135 11.65 -3.37 11.74
C PHE A 135 12.40 -3.24 10.42
N LYS A 136 13.39 -4.12 10.21
CA LYS A 136 14.11 -4.19 8.94
C LYS A 136 13.15 -4.54 7.80
N GLY A 137 13.41 -3.99 6.62
CA GLY A 137 12.59 -4.18 5.43
C GLY A 137 13.00 -5.37 4.58
N SER A 138 12.26 -5.55 3.50
CA SER A 138 12.32 -6.70 2.61
C SER A 138 13.18 -6.51 1.37
N HIS A 139 13.72 -5.31 1.12
CA HIS A 139 14.67 -5.12 0.02
C HIS A 139 16.05 -5.65 0.44
N ALA A 140 16.12 -6.96 0.70
CA ALA A 140 17.26 -7.68 1.22
C ALA A 140 17.20 -9.15 0.78
N GLU A 141 18.31 -9.87 0.91
CA GLU A 141 18.34 -11.32 0.62
C GLU A 141 17.51 -12.14 1.63
N TYR A 142 17.48 -11.71 2.90
CA TYR A 142 16.76 -12.37 3.98
C TYR A 142 16.07 -11.35 4.88
N ILE A 143 14.97 -11.77 5.50
CA ILE A 143 14.23 -10.94 6.44
C ILE A 143 13.70 -11.78 7.62
N ARG A 144 13.77 -11.23 8.83
CA ARG A 144 13.09 -11.79 10.00
C ARG A 144 11.63 -11.38 10.01
N VAL A 145 10.75 -12.34 10.15
CA VAL A 145 9.29 -12.18 10.18
C VAL A 145 8.78 -12.50 11.58
N PRO A 146 8.44 -11.49 12.42
CA PRO A 146 7.81 -11.68 13.72
C PRO A 146 6.39 -12.23 13.56
N TYR A 147 5.93 -13.01 14.56
CA TYR A 147 4.57 -13.59 14.55
C TYR A 147 4.23 -14.34 13.26
N ALA A 148 5.16 -15.17 12.77
CA ALA A 148 5.08 -15.81 11.47
C ALA A 148 3.73 -16.50 11.19
N ASP A 149 3.17 -17.21 12.19
CA ASP A 149 1.86 -17.87 12.07
C ASP A 149 0.68 -16.92 11.83
N THR A 150 0.87 -15.61 12.02
CA THR A 150 -0.17 -14.58 11.83
C THR A 150 0.04 -13.78 10.57
N VAL A 151 1.29 -13.42 10.25
CA VAL A 151 1.58 -12.45 9.19
C VAL A 151 2.10 -13.10 7.90
N ALA A 152 2.55 -14.36 7.95
CA ALA A 152 2.94 -15.12 6.77
C ALA A 152 1.79 -16.03 6.29
N PHE A 153 1.66 -16.19 4.98
CA PHE A 153 0.59 -16.95 4.34
C PHE A 153 1.18 -17.81 3.24
N SER A 154 0.92 -19.12 3.28
CA SER A 154 1.40 -20.06 2.27
C SER A 154 0.85 -19.72 0.89
N VAL A 155 1.73 -19.65 -0.10
CA VAL A 155 1.34 -19.45 -1.50
C VAL A 155 0.75 -20.75 -2.04
N PRO A 156 -0.47 -20.77 -2.61
CA PRO A 156 -1.06 -21.95 -3.19
C PRO A 156 -0.14 -22.62 -4.24
N GLU A 157 -0.19 -23.93 -4.31
CA GLU A 157 0.54 -24.68 -5.33
C GLU A 157 0.05 -24.27 -6.73
N GLY A 158 1.00 -24.07 -7.65
CA GLY A 158 0.71 -23.64 -9.02
C GLY A 158 0.51 -22.12 -9.20
N LEU A 159 0.34 -21.35 -8.12
CA LEU A 159 0.31 -19.87 -8.22
C LEU A 159 1.74 -19.35 -8.42
N ASP A 160 1.93 -18.53 -9.46
CA ASP A 160 3.24 -17.95 -9.76
C ASP A 160 3.61 -16.83 -8.76
N ASP A 161 4.92 -16.62 -8.60
CA ASP A 161 5.47 -15.67 -7.63
C ASP A 161 5.11 -14.21 -7.96
N GLN A 162 4.98 -13.87 -9.25
CA GLN A 162 4.67 -12.49 -9.67
C GLN A 162 3.22 -12.11 -9.30
N THR A 163 2.28 -13.03 -9.52
CA THR A 163 0.89 -12.85 -9.10
C THR A 163 0.77 -12.85 -7.58
N ALA A 164 1.44 -13.78 -6.88
CA ALA A 164 1.34 -13.90 -5.43
C ALA A 164 1.91 -12.68 -4.68
N LEU A 165 2.99 -12.05 -5.20
CA LEU A 165 3.69 -10.94 -4.54
C LEU A 165 2.75 -9.86 -4.03
N PHE A 166 1.81 -9.42 -4.87
CA PHE A 166 0.95 -8.28 -4.55
C PHE A 166 -0.16 -8.59 -3.55
N ALA A 167 -0.30 -9.87 -3.13
CA ALA A 167 -1.10 -10.22 -1.98
C ALA A 167 -0.48 -9.77 -0.64
N SER A 168 0.81 -9.40 -0.63
CA SER A 168 1.50 -8.88 0.56
C SER A 168 1.01 -7.50 1.01
N ASP A 169 0.63 -6.63 0.06
CA ASP A 169 0.22 -5.25 0.35
C ASP A 169 -0.84 -4.70 -0.61
N SER A 170 -0.51 -4.53 -1.90
CA SER A 170 -1.34 -3.75 -2.83
C SER A 170 -2.75 -4.33 -3.01
N ALA A 171 -2.89 -5.65 -3.11
CA ALA A 171 -4.20 -6.28 -3.29
C ALA A 171 -5.06 -6.21 -2.01
N PRO A 172 -4.59 -6.57 -0.80
CA PRO A 172 -5.39 -6.44 0.42
C PRO A 172 -5.68 -4.99 0.78
N THR A 173 -4.78 -4.03 0.50
CA THR A 173 -5.03 -2.61 0.68
C THR A 173 -6.17 -2.14 -0.21
N GLY A 174 -6.12 -2.46 -1.51
CA GLY A 174 -7.18 -2.11 -2.45
C GLY A 174 -8.51 -2.77 -2.11
N TRP A 175 -8.48 -4.07 -1.76
CA TRP A 175 -9.68 -4.80 -1.32
C TRP A 175 -10.33 -4.16 -0.09
N MET A 176 -9.52 -3.82 0.92
CA MET A 176 -10.00 -3.13 2.12
C MET A 176 -10.71 -1.82 1.78
N GLY A 177 -10.19 -1.05 0.82
CA GLY A 177 -10.80 0.20 0.38
C GLY A 177 -12.22 0.02 -0.15
N ALA A 178 -12.47 -1.03 -0.90
CA ALA A 178 -13.80 -1.36 -1.42
C ALA A 178 -14.71 -1.98 -0.33
N ASP A 179 -14.21 -2.98 0.42
CA ASP A 179 -14.98 -3.67 1.47
C ASP A 179 -15.37 -2.73 2.60
N MET A 180 -14.40 -2.03 3.19
CA MET A 180 -14.66 -1.08 4.27
C MET A 180 -15.22 0.27 3.80
N GLY A 181 -15.10 0.58 2.50
CA GLY A 181 -15.84 1.62 1.81
C GLY A 181 -17.31 1.28 1.65
N ASN A 182 -17.68 0.03 1.99
CA ASN A 182 -19.03 -0.50 1.94
C ASN A 182 -19.63 -0.51 0.51
N VAL A 183 -18.82 -0.89 -0.49
CA VAL A 183 -19.28 -1.08 -1.86
C VAL A 183 -20.36 -2.17 -1.89
N GLN A 184 -21.50 -1.87 -2.51
CA GLN A 184 -22.64 -2.77 -2.67
C GLN A 184 -22.90 -3.07 -4.15
N PRO A 185 -23.55 -4.20 -4.45
CA PRO A 185 -24.01 -4.46 -5.82
C PRO A 185 -24.89 -3.32 -6.36
N GLY A 186 -24.56 -2.84 -7.56
CA GLY A 186 -25.25 -1.73 -8.21
C GLY A 186 -24.67 -0.34 -7.91
N ASP A 187 -23.65 -0.22 -7.04
CA ASP A 187 -23.01 1.07 -6.76
C ASP A 187 -22.17 1.56 -7.95
N VAL A 188 -22.04 2.89 -8.05
CA VAL A 188 -21.02 3.55 -8.85
C VAL A 188 -19.86 3.94 -7.94
N VAL A 189 -18.66 3.44 -8.27
CA VAL A 189 -17.44 3.65 -7.49
C VAL A 189 -16.45 4.48 -8.26
N ALA A 190 -15.91 5.54 -7.65
CA ALA A 190 -14.83 6.35 -8.21
C ALA A 190 -13.55 6.17 -7.38
N VAL A 191 -12.41 5.94 -8.05
CA VAL A 191 -11.12 5.69 -7.43
C VAL A 191 -10.11 6.74 -7.91
N TRP A 192 -9.60 7.56 -7.00
CA TRP A 192 -8.53 8.52 -7.28
C TRP A 192 -7.17 7.86 -7.11
N GLY A 193 -6.38 7.83 -8.20
CA GLY A 193 -5.08 7.19 -8.30
C GLY A 193 -5.13 5.83 -8.99
N CYS A 194 -4.43 5.71 -10.13
CA CYS A 194 -4.31 4.49 -10.93
C CYS A 194 -2.96 3.78 -10.72
N GLY A 195 -2.42 3.85 -9.49
CA GLY A 195 -1.31 3.02 -9.05
C GLY A 195 -1.76 1.59 -8.75
N ALA A 196 -0.85 0.73 -8.25
CA ALA A 196 -1.19 -0.65 -7.94
C ALA A 196 -2.37 -0.76 -6.96
N VAL A 197 -2.36 0.01 -5.88
CA VAL A 197 -3.45 0.01 -4.88
C VAL A 197 -4.78 0.45 -5.49
N GLY A 198 -4.78 1.53 -6.28
CA GLY A 198 -6.02 2.03 -6.92
C GLY A 198 -6.59 1.04 -7.93
N GLN A 199 -5.74 0.38 -8.73
CA GLN A 199 -6.18 -0.69 -9.63
C GLN A 199 -6.78 -1.87 -8.85
N MET A 200 -6.17 -2.26 -7.73
CA MET A 200 -6.71 -3.33 -6.88
C MET A 200 -8.01 -2.92 -6.18
N ALA A 201 -8.16 -1.65 -5.77
CA ALA A 201 -9.42 -1.13 -5.22
C ALA A 201 -10.55 -1.16 -6.26
N ALA A 202 -10.24 -0.79 -7.50
CA ALA A 202 -11.19 -0.87 -8.60
C ALA A 202 -11.58 -2.32 -8.93
N ARG A 203 -10.61 -3.24 -8.98
CA ARG A 203 -10.90 -4.66 -9.19
C ARG A 203 -11.75 -5.24 -8.07
N ALA A 204 -11.44 -4.89 -6.83
CA ALA A 204 -12.25 -5.29 -5.68
C ALA A 204 -13.68 -4.78 -5.78
N ALA A 205 -13.88 -3.50 -6.15
CA ALA A 205 -15.22 -2.94 -6.33
C ALA A 205 -16.03 -3.70 -7.41
N ILE A 206 -15.39 -4.03 -8.55
CA ILE A 206 -16.03 -4.88 -9.59
C ILE A 206 -16.42 -6.25 -9.03
N LEU A 207 -15.51 -6.92 -8.31
CA LEU A 207 -15.77 -8.25 -7.74
C LEU A 207 -16.81 -8.23 -6.61
N LEU A 208 -17.01 -7.10 -5.96
CA LEU A 208 -18.08 -6.87 -4.98
C LEU A 208 -19.43 -6.52 -5.62
N GLY A 209 -19.48 -6.36 -6.95
CA GLY A 209 -20.70 -6.16 -7.70
C GLY A 209 -21.06 -4.72 -8.01
N ALA A 210 -20.10 -3.79 -7.92
CA ALA A 210 -20.32 -2.43 -8.40
C ALA A 210 -20.79 -2.44 -9.87
N GLU A 211 -21.81 -1.64 -10.19
CA GLU A 211 -22.35 -1.52 -11.55
C GLU A 211 -21.35 -0.79 -12.45
N ARG A 212 -20.65 0.19 -11.89
CA ARG A 212 -19.71 1.02 -12.62
C ARG A 212 -18.52 1.38 -11.74
N VAL A 213 -17.31 1.25 -12.29
CA VAL A 213 -16.08 1.64 -11.59
C VAL A 213 -15.26 2.55 -12.48
N VAL A 214 -14.92 3.74 -11.97
CA VAL A 214 -14.19 4.79 -12.69
C VAL A 214 -12.88 5.07 -11.97
N ILE A 215 -11.74 4.92 -12.66
CA ILE A 215 -10.41 5.26 -12.12
C ILE A 215 -9.97 6.62 -12.67
N ILE A 216 -9.43 7.46 -11.81
CA ILE A 216 -9.02 8.82 -12.10
C ILE A 216 -7.51 8.96 -11.89
N ASP A 217 -6.77 9.33 -12.93
CA ASP A 217 -5.33 9.61 -12.88
C ASP A 217 -4.95 10.60 -13.97
N ARG A 218 -3.68 10.97 -14.09
CA ARG A 218 -3.14 11.80 -15.17
C ARG A 218 -2.30 11.03 -16.18
N PHE A 219 -1.82 9.85 -15.81
CA PHE A 219 -0.93 9.05 -16.64
C PHE A 219 -1.71 8.12 -17.55
N ASP A 220 -1.78 8.44 -18.83
CA ASP A 220 -2.53 7.66 -19.84
C ASP A 220 -2.14 6.19 -19.86
N TYR A 221 -0.83 5.85 -19.70
CA TYR A 221 -0.38 4.46 -19.68
C TYR A 221 -0.96 3.66 -18.51
N ARG A 222 -1.18 4.29 -17.35
CA ARG A 222 -1.82 3.65 -16.18
C ARG A 222 -3.31 3.47 -16.40
N LEU A 223 -3.96 4.48 -16.98
CA LEU A 223 -5.38 4.42 -17.32
C LEU A 223 -5.63 3.31 -18.35
N GLN A 224 -4.82 3.21 -19.40
CA GLN A 224 -4.88 2.11 -20.36
C GLN A 224 -4.66 0.73 -19.70
N MET A 225 -3.70 0.62 -18.78
CA MET A 225 -3.47 -0.61 -18.01
C MET A 225 -4.72 -1.00 -17.19
N ALA A 226 -5.39 -0.05 -16.56
CA ALA A 226 -6.62 -0.28 -15.82
C ALA A 226 -7.79 -0.71 -16.73
N GLU A 227 -7.94 -0.12 -17.90
CA GLU A 227 -8.94 -0.56 -18.90
C GLU A 227 -8.69 -2.00 -19.33
N GLN A 228 -7.44 -2.34 -19.63
CA GLN A 228 -7.07 -3.65 -20.18
C GLN A 228 -7.11 -4.78 -19.16
N HIS A 229 -6.61 -4.54 -17.93
CA HIS A 229 -6.42 -5.60 -16.93
C HIS A 229 -7.47 -5.61 -15.83
N ILE A 230 -8.09 -4.46 -15.56
CA ILE A 230 -9.11 -4.33 -14.51
C ILE A 230 -10.52 -4.33 -15.10
N GLY A 231 -10.71 -3.74 -16.28
CA GLY A 231 -12.01 -3.53 -16.91
C GLY A 231 -12.77 -2.33 -16.32
N ALA A 232 -12.04 -1.36 -15.75
CA ALA A 232 -12.62 -0.12 -15.23
C ALA A 232 -12.70 0.95 -16.32
N GLU A 233 -13.66 1.87 -16.19
CA GLU A 233 -13.67 3.11 -16.95
C GLU A 233 -12.60 4.06 -16.42
N THR A 234 -12.12 4.99 -17.25
CA THR A 234 -11.01 5.86 -16.86
C THR A 234 -11.29 7.33 -17.17
N LEU A 235 -10.79 8.21 -16.30
CA LEU A 235 -10.79 9.65 -16.50
C LEU A 235 -9.39 10.23 -16.29
N ASN A 236 -8.90 10.99 -17.27
CA ASN A 236 -7.68 11.76 -17.11
C ASN A 236 -8.02 13.19 -16.64
N TYR A 237 -7.69 13.50 -15.37
CA TYR A 237 -8.05 14.78 -14.76
C TYR A 237 -7.32 16.01 -15.37
N GLU A 238 -6.28 15.82 -16.15
CA GLU A 238 -5.62 16.90 -16.91
C GLU A 238 -6.36 17.21 -18.22
N LYS A 239 -7.25 16.30 -18.66
CA LYS A 239 -7.97 16.40 -19.94
C LYS A 239 -9.46 16.67 -19.79
N THR A 240 -10.05 16.29 -18.65
CA THR A 240 -11.49 16.38 -18.39
C THR A 240 -11.78 17.00 -17.03
N ASN A 241 -12.98 17.55 -16.87
CA ASN A 241 -13.49 17.97 -15.57
C ASN A 241 -14.11 16.76 -14.86
N VAL A 242 -13.40 16.19 -13.90
CA VAL A 242 -13.77 14.95 -13.19
C VAL A 242 -15.15 15.05 -12.53
N ASP A 243 -15.47 16.14 -11.81
CA ASP A 243 -16.77 16.30 -11.14
C ASP A 243 -17.93 16.33 -12.17
N SER A 244 -17.75 17.00 -13.30
CA SER A 244 -18.75 17.06 -14.36
C SER A 244 -19.01 15.69 -14.97
N GLU A 245 -17.94 14.95 -15.31
CA GLU A 245 -18.04 13.61 -15.90
C GLU A 245 -18.70 12.62 -14.92
N LEU A 246 -18.26 12.61 -13.66
CA LEU A 246 -18.85 11.74 -12.64
C LEU A 246 -20.33 12.04 -12.38
N ARG A 247 -20.73 13.31 -12.45
CA ARG A 247 -22.16 13.69 -12.37
C ARG A 247 -22.94 13.23 -13.59
N GLU A 248 -22.42 13.39 -14.79
CA GLU A 248 -23.07 12.91 -16.01
C GLU A 248 -23.27 11.39 -15.95
N MET A 249 -22.23 10.64 -15.58
CA MET A 249 -22.26 9.19 -15.44
C MET A 249 -23.27 8.68 -14.40
N THR A 250 -23.68 9.53 -13.46
CA THR A 250 -24.53 9.17 -12.31
C THR A 250 -25.89 9.90 -12.30
N GLY A 251 -26.31 10.49 -13.41
CA GLY A 251 -27.55 11.25 -13.52
C GLY A 251 -27.60 12.46 -12.54
N GLY A 252 -26.48 13.11 -12.32
CA GLY A 252 -26.33 14.32 -11.48
C GLY A 252 -26.08 14.06 -10.01
N ARG A 253 -26.12 12.78 -9.55
CA ARG A 253 -26.00 12.47 -8.12
C ARG A 253 -24.53 12.46 -7.61
N GLY A 254 -23.60 11.98 -8.38
CA GLY A 254 -22.24 11.62 -8.02
C GLY A 254 -22.11 10.14 -7.59
N PRO A 255 -20.88 9.61 -7.47
CA PRO A 255 -20.60 8.23 -7.09
C PRO A 255 -21.09 7.87 -5.68
N ASP A 256 -21.46 6.61 -5.47
CA ASP A 256 -21.89 6.05 -4.18
C ASP A 256 -20.72 5.93 -3.21
N VAL A 257 -19.59 5.43 -3.72
CA VAL A 257 -18.35 5.26 -2.96
C VAL A 257 -17.19 5.92 -3.71
N CYS A 258 -16.41 6.71 -2.99
CA CYS A 258 -15.22 7.37 -3.48
C CYS A 258 -14.00 6.86 -2.71
N ILE A 259 -13.01 6.29 -3.41
CA ILE A 259 -11.79 5.74 -2.81
C ILE A 259 -10.60 6.63 -3.19
N GLU A 260 -9.95 7.21 -2.20
CA GLU A 260 -8.75 8.00 -2.39
C GLU A 260 -7.51 7.11 -2.19
N ALA A 261 -6.73 6.87 -3.25
CA ALA A 261 -5.58 5.95 -3.27
C ALA A 261 -4.27 6.64 -3.69
N ILE A 262 -4.09 7.92 -3.35
CA ILE A 262 -2.91 8.74 -3.66
C ILE A 262 -2.18 9.14 -2.38
N GLY A 263 -2.89 9.77 -1.43
CA GLY A 263 -2.34 10.22 -0.15
C GLY A 263 -1.63 11.59 -0.21
N LEU A 264 -0.61 11.74 0.65
CA LEU A 264 0.04 13.03 0.97
C LEU A 264 0.78 13.71 -0.19
N GLU A 265 1.01 13.03 -1.29
CA GLU A 265 1.69 13.59 -2.48
C GLU A 265 0.74 13.81 -3.66
N ALA A 266 -0.54 14.06 -3.40
CA ALA A 266 -1.50 14.34 -4.44
C ALA A 266 -1.05 15.53 -5.32
N HIS A 267 -1.32 15.43 -6.63
CA HIS A 267 -1.07 16.46 -7.61
C HIS A 267 -2.40 16.92 -8.21
N SER A 268 -2.56 18.23 -8.33
CA SER A 268 -3.67 18.82 -9.07
C SER A 268 -3.20 20.05 -9.85
N PRO A 269 -3.83 20.42 -10.95
CA PRO A 269 -3.53 21.68 -11.62
C PRO A 269 -4.07 22.85 -10.79
N GLY A 270 -3.32 23.95 -10.70
CA GLY A 270 -3.83 25.22 -10.21
C GLY A 270 -3.20 25.79 -8.93
N PRO A 271 -3.73 26.93 -8.46
CA PRO A 271 -3.12 27.68 -7.35
C PRO A 271 -3.15 26.96 -5.99
N GLN A 272 -4.15 26.10 -5.79
CA GLN A 272 -4.27 25.33 -4.54
C GLN A 272 -3.13 24.34 -4.39
N PHE A 273 -2.76 23.64 -5.46
CA PHE A 273 -1.59 22.75 -5.47
C PHE A 273 -0.31 23.51 -5.09
N PHE A 274 -0.08 24.70 -5.69
CA PHE A 274 1.11 25.51 -5.39
C PHE A 274 1.13 25.94 -3.91
N TYR A 275 -0.01 26.35 -3.36
CA TYR A 275 -0.14 26.70 -1.95
C TYR A 275 0.22 25.51 -1.04
N ASP A 276 -0.36 24.35 -1.27
CA ASP A 276 -0.12 23.14 -0.47
C ASP A 276 1.33 22.65 -0.64
N TRP A 277 1.88 22.74 -1.86
CA TRP A 277 3.28 22.40 -2.11
C TRP A 277 4.25 23.30 -1.34
N VAL A 278 4.06 24.63 -1.33
CA VAL A 278 4.90 25.56 -0.56
C VAL A 278 4.81 25.25 0.94
N LYS A 279 3.61 25.00 1.46
CA LYS A 279 3.43 24.65 2.88
C LYS A 279 4.11 23.33 3.23
N GLN A 280 4.07 22.33 2.36
CA GLN A 280 4.77 21.07 2.56
C GLN A 280 6.29 21.26 2.55
N GLN A 281 6.85 22.04 1.61
CA GLN A 281 8.28 22.35 1.57
C GLN A 281 8.77 23.12 2.80
N THR A 282 7.90 23.91 3.41
CA THR A 282 8.22 24.68 4.62
C THR A 282 7.82 23.98 5.92
N TYR A 283 7.38 22.71 5.85
CA TYR A 283 6.91 21.91 6.98
C TYR A 283 5.74 22.54 7.77
N LEU A 284 5.00 23.46 7.15
CA LEU A 284 3.79 24.05 7.74
C LEU A 284 2.57 23.11 7.63
N GLN A 285 2.61 22.15 6.72
CA GLN A 285 1.73 20.97 6.68
C GLN A 285 2.52 19.79 6.10
N SER A 286 2.12 18.56 6.45
CA SER A 286 2.76 17.34 5.94
C SER A 286 2.16 16.87 4.62
N ASP A 287 0.84 17.06 4.43
CA ASP A 287 0.05 16.35 3.43
C ASP A 287 -0.58 17.31 2.40
N ARG A 288 -0.66 16.86 1.14
CA ARG A 288 -1.39 17.54 0.05
C ARG A 288 -2.65 16.73 -0.27
N PRO A 289 -3.83 17.10 0.28
CA PRO A 289 -5.04 16.27 0.22
C PRO A 289 -5.96 16.60 -0.96
N ASP A 290 -5.43 17.01 -2.12
CA ASP A 290 -6.25 17.46 -3.26
C ASP A 290 -7.23 16.40 -3.72
N ALA A 291 -6.77 15.15 -3.89
CA ALA A 291 -7.62 14.03 -4.29
C ALA A 291 -8.71 13.74 -3.25
N LEU A 292 -8.38 13.79 -1.95
CA LEU A 292 -9.37 13.61 -0.88
C LEU A 292 -10.44 14.72 -0.88
N ARG A 293 -10.03 15.97 -1.12
CA ARG A 293 -10.98 17.09 -1.25
C ARG A 293 -11.93 16.87 -2.42
N GLU A 294 -11.39 16.49 -3.58
CA GLU A 294 -12.18 16.22 -4.78
C GLU A 294 -13.15 15.04 -4.57
N ALA A 295 -12.69 13.94 -3.96
CA ALA A 295 -13.53 12.81 -3.59
C ALA A 295 -14.71 13.21 -2.68
N ILE A 296 -14.47 14.07 -1.66
CA ILE A 296 -15.53 14.59 -0.78
C ILE A 296 -16.54 15.45 -1.56
N TYR A 297 -16.08 16.26 -2.52
CA TYR A 297 -16.99 17.09 -3.32
C TYR A 297 -17.78 16.28 -4.35
N SER A 298 -17.19 15.30 -4.97
CA SER A 298 -17.83 14.49 -6.03
C SER A 298 -18.77 13.41 -5.50
N CYS A 299 -18.50 12.84 -4.32
CA CYS A 299 -19.34 11.80 -3.70
C CYS A 299 -20.78 12.27 -3.55
N ARG A 300 -21.78 11.40 -3.80
CA ARG A 300 -23.20 11.71 -3.62
C ARG A 300 -23.55 12.00 -2.15
N LYS A 301 -24.71 12.60 -1.91
CA LYS A 301 -25.27 12.75 -0.56
C LYS A 301 -25.49 11.36 0.07
N GLY A 302 -25.10 11.21 1.33
CA GLY A 302 -25.18 9.94 2.07
C GLY A 302 -24.21 8.87 1.58
N GLY A 303 -23.24 9.20 0.72
CA GLY A 303 -22.23 8.27 0.23
C GLY A 303 -21.04 8.10 1.17
N THR A 304 -20.09 7.29 0.76
CA THR A 304 -18.89 6.98 1.54
C THR A 304 -17.62 7.45 0.82
N VAL A 305 -16.71 8.06 1.56
CA VAL A 305 -15.35 8.36 1.13
C VAL A 305 -14.38 7.51 1.94
N PHE A 306 -13.54 6.72 1.28
CA PHE A 306 -12.51 5.94 1.95
C PHE A 306 -11.12 6.46 1.58
N ALA A 307 -10.36 6.93 2.58
CA ALA A 307 -8.98 7.36 2.42
C ALA A 307 -8.05 6.15 2.60
N LEU A 308 -7.50 5.67 1.48
CA LEU A 308 -6.53 4.58 1.39
C LEU A 308 -5.10 5.09 1.28
N GLY A 309 -4.94 6.25 0.64
CA GLY A 309 -3.64 6.90 0.52
C GLY A 309 -3.04 7.21 1.89
N VAL A 310 -1.71 7.19 1.97
CA VAL A 310 -1.02 7.46 3.24
C VAL A 310 -1.06 8.95 3.55
N PHE A 311 -1.58 9.28 4.73
CA PHE A 311 -1.52 10.59 5.35
C PHE A 311 -0.72 10.49 6.66
N VAL A 312 0.13 11.47 6.94
CA VAL A 312 1.04 11.41 8.10
C VAL A 312 0.60 12.34 9.22
N GLY A 313 0.03 13.48 8.89
CA GLY A 313 -0.23 14.51 9.89
C GLY A 313 -1.44 15.39 9.60
N LEU A 314 -1.23 16.68 9.63
CA LEU A 314 -2.29 17.68 9.51
C LEU A 314 -2.52 18.05 8.04
N ILE A 315 -3.78 18.12 7.66
CA ILE A 315 -4.23 18.65 6.38
C ILE A 315 -4.95 19.97 6.57
N ASP A 316 -4.67 20.92 5.69
CA ASP A 316 -5.34 22.22 5.68
C ASP A 316 -6.56 22.23 4.75
N LYS A 317 -7.46 23.21 4.96
CA LYS A 317 -8.66 23.43 4.13
C LYS A 317 -9.48 22.16 3.92
N PHE A 318 -9.63 21.36 4.98
CA PHE A 318 -10.49 20.19 4.94
C PHE A 318 -11.96 20.61 4.73
N PRO A 319 -12.72 20.06 3.75
CA PRO A 319 -14.05 20.49 3.40
C PRO A 319 -15.11 19.96 4.37
N MET A 320 -14.98 20.26 5.68
CA MET A 320 -15.86 19.76 6.73
C MET A 320 -17.33 20.14 6.50
N GLY A 321 -17.58 21.33 5.91
CA GLY A 321 -18.94 21.76 5.55
C GLY A 321 -19.59 20.84 4.51
N ALA A 322 -18.84 20.40 3.50
CA ALA A 322 -19.34 19.47 2.50
C ALA A 322 -19.56 18.07 3.10
N LEU A 323 -18.62 17.57 3.91
CA LEU A 323 -18.76 16.30 4.62
C LEU A 323 -20.06 16.25 5.43
N MET A 324 -20.29 17.27 6.28
CA MET A 324 -21.46 17.33 7.16
C MET A 324 -22.77 17.52 6.38
N ASN A 325 -22.83 18.50 5.47
CA ASN A 325 -24.11 18.85 4.81
C ASN A 325 -24.52 17.85 3.73
N LYS A 326 -23.60 17.02 3.25
CA LYS A 326 -23.90 15.87 2.37
C LYS A 326 -24.16 14.59 3.15
N GLY A 327 -23.95 14.56 4.47
CA GLY A 327 -24.12 13.40 5.33
C GLY A 327 -23.18 12.25 4.93
N LEU A 328 -21.92 12.58 4.61
CA LEU A 328 -20.96 11.59 4.14
C LEU A 328 -20.38 10.76 5.30
N THR A 329 -20.09 9.50 5.03
CA THR A 329 -19.16 8.69 5.84
C THR A 329 -17.74 8.92 5.33
N LEU A 330 -16.82 9.33 6.21
CA LEU A 330 -15.39 9.32 5.92
C LEU A 330 -14.70 8.29 6.79
N ARG A 331 -13.96 7.38 6.16
CA ARG A 331 -13.18 6.35 6.83
C ARG A 331 -11.80 6.24 6.21
N GLY A 332 -10.82 5.85 7.01
CA GLY A 332 -9.47 5.51 6.57
C GLY A 332 -8.85 4.50 7.53
N ALA A 333 -7.91 3.72 7.04
CA ALA A 333 -7.09 2.79 7.82
C ALA A 333 -5.83 2.43 7.06
N GLN A 334 -4.76 2.06 7.79
CA GLN A 334 -3.71 1.22 7.22
C GLN A 334 -4.29 -0.18 6.98
N GLN A 335 -3.70 -0.94 6.05
CA GLN A 335 -4.26 -2.22 5.66
C GLN A 335 -4.41 -3.20 6.84
N HIS A 336 -5.51 -3.93 6.84
CA HIS A 336 -5.75 -5.10 7.68
C HIS A 336 -5.49 -6.38 6.86
N GLY A 337 -4.27 -6.50 6.29
CA GLY A 337 -3.93 -7.49 5.26
C GLY A 337 -4.22 -8.91 5.68
N GLU A 338 -3.92 -9.26 6.92
CA GLU A 338 -4.15 -10.60 7.47
C GLU A 338 -5.61 -11.05 7.37
N ARG A 339 -6.54 -10.10 7.34
CA ARG A 339 -7.98 -10.39 7.13
C ARG A 339 -8.29 -10.82 5.71
N TYR A 340 -7.57 -10.31 4.72
CA TYR A 340 -7.93 -10.43 3.30
C TYR A 340 -7.01 -11.37 2.53
N ILE A 341 -5.74 -11.50 2.90
CA ILE A 341 -4.73 -12.26 2.16
C ILE A 341 -5.16 -13.70 1.86
N PRO A 342 -5.70 -14.49 2.82
CA PRO A 342 -6.11 -15.86 2.51
C PRO A 342 -7.12 -15.94 1.36
N MET A 343 -8.18 -15.16 1.42
CA MET A 343 -9.22 -15.11 0.38
C MET A 343 -8.66 -14.58 -0.95
N LEU A 344 -7.74 -13.61 -0.91
CA LEU A 344 -7.13 -13.06 -2.13
C LEU A 344 -6.24 -14.08 -2.82
N LEU A 345 -5.44 -14.86 -2.08
CA LEU A 345 -4.63 -15.95 -2.63
C LEU A 345 -5.51 -17.04 -3.27
N GLU A 346 -6.65 -17.37 -2.67
CA GLU A 346 -7.64 -18.30 -3.26
C GLU A 346 -8.17 -17.74 -4.59
N ARG A 347 -8.57 -16.48 -4.64
CA ARG A 347 -9.03 -15.81 -5.87
C ARG A 347 -7.94 -15.71 -6.95
N MET A 348 -6.68 -15.48 -6.56
CA MET A 348 -5.54 -15.49 -7.47
C MET A 348 -5.33 -16.91 -8.05
N GLY A 349 -5.39 -17.93 -7.20
CA GLY A 349 -5.30 -19.33 -7.63
C GLY A 349 -6.44 -19.75 -8.56
N ALA A 350 -7.64 -19.20 -8.38
CA ALA A 350 -8.79 -19.40 -9.25
C ALA A 350 -8.76 -18.58 -10.56
N GLY A 351 -7.78 -17.68 -10.73
CA GLY A 351 -7.67 -16.78 -11.89
C GLY A 351 -8.65 -15.60 -11.89
N GLU A 352 -9.40 -15.38 -10.78
CA GLU A 352 -10.33 -14.25 -10.65
C GLU A 352 -9.62 -12.91 -10.44
N LEU A 353 -8.43 -12.94 -9.86
CA LEU A 353 -7.59 -11.79 -9.58
C LEU A 353 -6.18 -12.05 -10.11
N ASN A 354 -5.80 -11.37 -11.17
CA ASN A 354 -4.43 -11.40 -11.70
C ASN A 354 -3.75 -10.06 -11.44
N THR A 355 -2.62 -10.09 -10.74
CA THR A 355 -1.84 -8.91 -10.34
C THR A 355 -0.49 -8.81 -11.05
N ALA A 356 -0.09 -9.82 -11.83
CA ALA A 356 1.22 -9.89 -12.48
C ALA A 356 1.54 -8.68 -13.37
N HIS A 357 0.51 -8.07 -13.99
CA HIS A 357 0.66 -6.87 -14.82
C HIS A 357 1.22 -5.66 -14.06
N LEU A 358 1.12 -5.65 -12.72
CA LEU A 358 1.68 -4.58 -11.89
C LEU A 358 3.21 -4.60 -11.83
N MET A 359 3.84 -5.78 -12.02
CA MET A 359 5.30 -5.94 -12.03
C MET A 359 5.89 -5.49 -13.37
N THR A 360 5.98 -4.19 -13.58
CA THR A 360 6.45 -3.63 -14.85
C THR A 360 7.97 -3.64 -15.00
N HIS A 361 8.70 -3.57 -13.89
CA HIS A 361 10.17 -3.43 -13.89
C HIS A 361 10.82 -4.43 -12.92
N PRO A 362 11.01 -5.70 -13.32
CA PRO A 362 11.84 -6.63 -12.55
C PRO A 362 13.31 -6.22 -12.64
N MET A 363 14.00 -6.18 -11.50
CA MET A 363 15.39 -5.71 -11.39
C MET A 363 16.16 -6.54 -10.36
N PRO A 364 17.49 -6.71 -10.51
CA PRO A 364 18.32 -7.22 -9.42
C PRO A 364 18.32 -6.23 -8.24
N LEU A 365 18.55 -6.72 -7.02
CA LEU A 365 18.65 -5.88 -5.83
C LEU A 365 19.76 -4.81 -5.96
N ASP A 366 20.85 -5.14 -6.66
CA ASP A 366 21.97 -4.23 -6.90
C ASP A 366 21.55 -2.95 -7.68
N ASP A 367 20.46 -3.00 -8.43
CA ASP A 367 19.85 -1.85 -9.12
C ASP A 367 18.83 -1.08 -8.24
N GLY A 368 18.81 -1.29 -6.92
CA GLY A 368 17.80 -0.74 -6.02
C GLY A 368 17.60 0.77 -6.11
N ALA A 369 18.68 1.55 -6.13
CA ALA A 369 18.60 3.00 -6.29
C ALA A 369 17.96 3.41 -7.64
N LYS A 370 18.30 2.72 -8.72
CA LYS A 370 17.71 2.91 -10.05
C LYS A 370 16.22 2.54 -10.06
N GLY A 371 15.84 1.45 -9.40
CA GLY A 371 14.45 1.03 -9.25
C GLY A 371 13.58 2.10 -8.59
N TYR A 372 14.08 2.72 -7.54
CA TYR A 372 13.41 3.87 -6.90
C TYR A 372 13.34 5.10 -7.79
N ASP A 373 14.38 5.39 -8.56
CA ASP A 373 14.37 6.51 -9.52
C ASP A 373 13.31 6.29 -10.60
N TYR A 374 13.27 5.09 -11.20
CA TYR A 374 12.25 4.71 -12.19
C TYR A 374 10.84 4.83 -11.62
N PHE A 375 10.61 4.31 -10.43
CA PHE A 375 9.31 4.36 -9.78
C PHE A 375 8.90 5.79 -9.41
N LYS A 376 9.81 6.57 -8.81
CA LYS A 376 9.55 7.96 -8.40
C LYS A 376 9.24 8.87 -9.58
N ASN A 377 10.06 8.79 -10.63
CA ASN A 377 9.96 9.67 -11.79
C ASN A 377 9.09 9.11 -12.92
N LYS A 378 8.48 7.91 -12.72
CA LYS A 378 7.57 7.25 -13.69
C LYS A 378 8.26 6.98 -15.03
N ILE A 379 9.56 6.66 -14.99
CA ILE A 379 10.36 6.38 -16.19
C ILE A 379 9.84 5.09 -16.82
N ASP A 380 9.77 5.05 -18.14
CA ASP A 380 9.34 3.91 -18.96
C ASP A 380 8.00 3.29 -18.54
N GLY A 381 7.09 4.10 -17.98
CA GLY A 381 5.79 3.61 -17.54
C GLY A 381 5.85 2.76 -16.26
N CYS A 382 6.82 2.96 -15.41
CA CYS A 382 6.98 2.20 -14.18
C CYS A 382 5.77 2.33 -13.26
N VAL A 383 5.11 1.19 -12.99
CA VAL A 383 4.05 1.04 -11.98
C VAL A 383 4.62 0.41 -10.72
N ARG A 384 5.43 -0.63 -10.87
CA ARG A 384 6.20 -1.27 -9.79
C ARG A 384 7.59 -1.66 -10.27
N ALA A 385 8.63 -1.23 -9.55
CA ALA A 385 9.94 -1.85 -9.60
C ALA A 385 9.94 -3.01 -8.59
N VAL A 386 10.38 -4.19 -9.02
CA VAL A 386 10.38 -5.39 -8.18
C VAL A 386 11.78 -5.96 -8.16
N PHE A 387 12.36 -6.04 -6.97
CA PHE A 387 13.71 -6.54 -6.76
C PHE A 387 13.74 -8.07 -6.64
N GLN A 388 14.75 -8.67 -7.27
CA GLN A 388 15.06 -10.08 -7.22
C GLN A 388 16.45 -10.23 -6.58
N PRO A 389 16.56 -10.51 -5.27
CA PRO A 389 17.84 -10.55 -4.58
C PRO A 389 18.83 -11.59 -5.11
N GLU A 390 18.34 -12.69 -5.68
CA GLU A 390 19.18 -13.79 -6.20
C GLU A 390 19.62 -13.64 -7.66
N ALA A 391 19.19 -12.63 -8.41
CA ALA A 391 19.40 -12.55 -9.86
C ALA A 391 20.88 -12.47 -10.31
N ASN A 392 21.84 -12.39 -9.39
CA ASN A 392 23.28 -12.26 -9.69
C ASN A 392 24.14 -13.45 -9.23
N GLY A 393 23.58 -14.63 -9.04
CA GLY A 393 24.34 -15.76 -8.47
C GLY A 393 23.92 -17.16 -8.88
N SER A 394 23.83 -17.45 -10.17
CA SER A 394 23.75 -18.85 -10.63
C SER A 394 24.54 -19.03 -11.92
N THR A 395 25.79 -19.37 -11.79
CA THR A 395 26.51 -20.23 -12.72
C THR A 395 27.01 -21.45 -11.99
#